data_b0ea4e0d40880c68b3e048d3950738a1
#
_entry.id   b0ea4e0d40880c68b3e048d3950738a1
#
_cell.length_a   1.000
_cell.length_b   1.000
_cell.length_c   1.000
_cell.angle_alpha   90.00
_cell.angle_beta   90.00
_cell.angle_gamma   90.00
#
_symmetry.space_group_name_H-M   'P 1'
#
loop_
_entity.id
_entity.type
_entity.pdbx_description
1 polymer ?
#
loop_
_entity_poly.entity_id
_entity_poly.type
_entity_poly.pdbx_seq_one_letter_code
_entity_poly.pdbx_strand_id
1 'polypeptide(L)'
;SLKELQTTYFDYYLWHNIGGDRAEEGLDAMGLFEERFVNNGMMDFLNKKKEEGVIRNLGFSYHGDVAVFDHALRLHDEGKVKFDFVLIELNYLDWKHAKEINDYNTNAEYLYGEVAKRGLMAFVMEPLLGGRLSNLPDKLVAQLKRRDPDHSVASWAFRYAGTPKNVLCVLSGMTYMEHLKDNLCTYSPLRPLTNEEARFLDEHISKQIVDYKTIPCNDCKYCMPCPYGIDIPGILVHYNKCLSADHVVKSKADPAYNDARRA
;
A
#
# COMPACT_ATOMS: atom_id res chain seq x y z
N SER A 1 -20.69 12.99 -8.46
CA SER A 1 -19.30 12.80 -8.96
C SER A 1 -19.17 13.09 -10.46
N LEU A 2 -20.01 12.56 -11.40
CA LEU A 2 -19.90 12.89 -12.84
C LEU A 2 -20.01 14.39 -13.10
N LYS A 3 -20.98 15.07 -12.46
CA LYS A 3 -21.15 16.52 -12.59
C LYS A 3 -19.93 17.31 -12.08
N GLU A 4 -19.34 16.90 -10.99
CA GLU A 4 -18.14 17.53 -10.39
C GLU A 4 -16.91 17.33 -11.27
N LEU A 5 -16.76 16.15 -11.88
CA LEU A 5 -15.69 15.83 -12.82
C LEU A 5 -15.93 16.36 -14.23
N GLN A 6 -17.11 16.96 -14.49
CA GLN A 6 -17.49 17.51 -15.79
C GLN A 6 -17.38 16.47 -16.92
N THR A 7 -17.80 15.23 -16.65
CA THR A 7 -17.77 14.10 -17.58
C THR A 7 -19.11 13.36 -17.59
N THR A 8 -19.30 12.53 -18.60
CA THR A 8 -20.50 11.67 -18.74
C THR A 8 -20.20 10.20 -18.43
N TYR A 9 -18.93 9.84 -18.21
CA TYR A 9 -18.50 8.46 -17.95
C TYR A 9 -17.27 8.43 -17.03
N PHE A 10 -16.99 7.23 -16.51
CA PHE A 10 -15.74 6.90 -15.82
C PHE A 10 -14.97 5.85 -16.62
N ASP A 11 -13.68 6.09 -16.86
CA ASP A 11 -12.81 5.07 -17.43
C ASP A 11 -12.59 3.94 -16.44
N TYR A 12 -12.36 4.28 -15.16
CA TYR A 12 -12.19 3.33 -14.06
C TYR A 12 -13.03 3.78 -12.87
N TYR A 13 -13.81 2.86 -12.34
CA TYR A 13 -14.62 3.06 -11.12
C TYR A 13 -14.46 1.86 -10.22
N LEU A 14 -14.33 2.07 -8.91
CA LEU A 14 -14.12 0.98 -7.96
C LEU A 14 -15.03 1.06 -6.74
N TRP A 15 -15.40 -0.08 -6.21
CA TRP A 15 -15.90 -0.21 -4.85
C TRP A 15 -14.76 0.08 -3.91
N HIS A 16 -14.96 1.05 -3.03
CA HIS A 16 -13.90 1.50 -2.14
C HIS A 16 -13.92 0.73 -0.82
N ASN A 17 -12.72 0.32 -0.36
CA ASN A 17 -12.46 -0.19 0.99
C ASN A 17 -13.22 -1.47 1.36
N ILE A 18 -13.24 -2.47 0.48
CA ILE A 18 -13.82 -3.76 0.87
C ILE A 18 -12.87 -4.54 1.78
N GLY A 19 -13.42 -5.18 2.81
CA GLY A 19 -12.67 -5.96 3.79
C GLY A 19 -11.93 -5.15 4.86
N GLY A 20 -11.89 -3.80 4.74
CA GLY A 20 -11.23 -2.92 5.71
C GLY A 20 -12.09 -2.54 6.91
N ASP A 21 -13.37 -2.83 6.86
CA ASP A 21 -14.29 -2.47 7.94
C ASP A 21 -14.10 -3.41 9.13
N ARG A 22 -13.89 -2.82 10.29
CA ARG A 22 -13.95 -3.55 11.56
C ARG A 22 -15.42 -3.76 11.93
N ALA A 23 -15.69 -4.78 12.77
CA ALA A 23 -17.03 -5.05 13.25
C ALA A 23 -17.73 -3.78 13.73
N GLU A 24 -18.79 -3.39 13.07
CA GLU A 24 -19.67 -2.28 13.42
C GLU A 24 -21.10 -2.80 13.58
N GLU A 25 -21.84 -2.26 14.54
CA GLU A 25 -23.26 -2.60 14.75
C GLU A 25 -23.56 -4.10 14.89
N GLY A 26 -22.56 -4.90 15.32
CA GLY A 26 -22.71 -6.35 15.48
C GLY A 26 -22.47 -7.17 14.21
N LEU A 27 -22.04 -6.55 13.12
CA LEU A 27 -21.62 -7.23 11.89
C LEU A 27 -20.10 -7.34 11.82
N ASP A 28 -19.62 -8.46 11.32
CA ASP A 28 -18.21 -8.64 10.93
C ASP A 28 -17.93 -8.02 9.53
N ALA A 29 -16.71 -8.10 9.06
CA ALA A 29 -16.31 -7.53 7.77
C ALA A 29 -17.13 -8.13 6.60
N MET A 30 -17.48 -9.41 6.66
CA MET A 30 -18.30 -10.06 5.64
C MET A 30 -19.75 -9.57 5.71
N GLY A 31 -20.33 -9.47 6.90
CA GLY A 31 -21.68 -8.93 7.08
C GLY A 31 -21.81 -7.51 6.57
N LEU A 32 -20.81 -6.68 6.85
CA LEU A 32 -20.75 -5.29 6.33
C LEU A 32 -20.61 -5.25 4.81
N PHE A 33 -19.82 -6.14 4.22
CA PHE A 33 -19.72 -6.25 2.78
C PHE A 33 -21.07 -6.62 2.14
N GLU A 34 -21.74 -7.64 2.65
CA GLU A 34 -23.06 -8.08 2.17
C GLU A 34 -24.09 -6.94 2.29
N GLU A 35 -24.13 -6.25 3.42
CA GLU A 35 -25.04 -5.13 3.65
C GLU A 35 -24.80 -3.96 2.69
N ARG A 36 -23.54 -3.57 2.52
CA ARG A 36 -23.14 -2.34 1.79
C ARG A 36 -23.10 -2.52 0.27
N PHE A 37 -22.82 -3.72 -0.22
CA PHE A 37 -22.56 -3.94 -1.65
C PHE A 37 -23.52 -4.91 -2.33
N VAL A 38 -24.09 -5.86 -1.59
CA VAL A 38 -24.97 -6.89 -2.16
C VAL A 38 -26.43 -6.56 -1.85
N ASN A 39 -26.79 -6.54 -0.55
CA ASN A 39 -28.19 -6.47 -0.12
C ASN A 39 -28.87 -5.10 -0.37
N ASN A 40 -28.09 -4.02 -0.44
CA ASN A 40 -28.61 -2.68 -0.73
C ASN A 40 -28.79 -2.38 -2.23
N GLY A 41 -28.51 -3.35 -3.11
CA GLY A 41 -28.64 -3.19 -4.58
C GLY A 41 -27.51 -2.44 -5.26
N MET A 42 -26.40 -2.15 -4.56
CA MET A 42 -25.23 -1.45 -5.14
C MET A 42 -24.60 -2.26 -6.28
N MET A 43 -24.50 -3.57 -6.12
CA MET A 43 -23.92 -4.45 -7.14
C MET A 43 -24.73 -4.38 -8.45
N ASP A 44 -26.05 -4.50 -8.37
CA ASP A 44 -26.94 -4.42 -9.54
C ASP A 44 -26.90 -3.04 -10.18
N PHE A 45 -26.84 -1.98 -9.35
CA PHE A 45 -26.70 -0.61 -9.84
C PHE A 45 -25.40 -0.42 -10.64
N LEU A 46 -24.27 -0.90 -10.15
CA LEU A 46 -22.98 -0.74 -10.82
C LEU A 46 -22.88 -1.60 -12.08
N ASN A 47 -23.40 -2.82 -12.05
CA ASN A 47 -23.51 -3.65 -13.27
C ASN A 47 -24.32 -2.92 -14.36
N LYS A 48 -25.47 -2.38 -14.01
CA LYS A 48 -26.29 -1.57 -14.93
C LYS A 48 -25.53 -0.35 -15.46
N LYS A 49 -24.78 0.36 -14.61
CA LYS A 49 -23.96 1.51 -15.06
C LYS A 49 -22.81 1.11 -15.98
N LYS A 50 -22.29 -0.08 -15.82
CA LYS A 50 -21.30 -0.66 -16.74
C LYS A 50 -21.94 -1.03 -18.09
N GLU A 51 -23.10 -1.65 -18.10
CA GLU A 51 -23.87 -1.95 -19.32
C GLU A 51 -24.27 -0.68 -20.09
N GLU A 52 -24.66 0.38 -19.39
CA GLU A 52 -24.97 1.69 -19.95
C GLU A 52 -23.72 2.45 -20.49
N GLY A 53 -22.50 1.94 -20.28
CA GLY A 53 -21.25 2.58 -20.69
C GLY A 53 -20.86 3.80 -19.83
N VAL A 54 -21.58 4.04 -18.74
CA VAL A 54 -21.22 5.09 -17.75
C VAL A 54 -19.98 4.71 -16.98
N ILE A 55 -19.79 3.41 -16.70
CA ILE A 55 -18.57 2.83 -16.14
C ILE A 55 -17.96 1.94 -17.21
N ARG A 56 -16.74 2.25 -17.65
CA ARG A 56 -16.02 1.44 -18.65
C ARG A 56 -15.34 0.23 -18.01
N ASN A 57 -14.63 0.46 -16.91
CA ASN A 57 -13.94 -0.57 -16.15
C ASN A 57 -14.37 -0.49 -14.69
N LEU A 58 -14.90 -1.59 -14.15
CA LEU A 58 -15.33 -1.72 -12.78
C LEU A 58 -14.30 -2.53 -11.98
N GLY A 59 -13.95 -2.08 -10.79
CA GLY A 59 -13.04 -2.77 -9.89
C GLY A 59 -13.43 -2.61 -8.43
N PHE A 60 -12.53 -3.01 -7.55
CA PHE A 60 -12.63 -2.74 -6.12
C PHE A 60 -11.26 -2.49 -5.49
N SER A 61 -11.22 -1.77 -4.37
CA SER A 61 -10.02 -1.67 -3.52
C SER A 61 -10.17 -2.56 -2.31
N TYR A 62 -9.14 -3.37 -2.07
CA TYR A 62 -9.11 -4.32 -0.97
C TYR A 62 -8.29 -3.78 0.22
N HIS A 63 -8.85 -3.94 1.43
CA HIS A 63 -8.22 -3.51 2.67
C HIS A 63 -8.53 -4.50 3.82
N GLY A 64 -7.69 -5.50 4.04
CA GLY A 64 -7.64 -6.26 5.28
C GLY A 64 -8.21 -7.67 5.26
N ASP A 65 -9.53 -7.89 5.34
CA ASP A 65 -10.10 -9.24 5.49
C ASP A 65 -10.06 -10.03 4.18
N VAL A 66 -9.25 -11.09 4.16
CA VAL A 66 -9.05 -11.94 2.98
C VAL A 66 -10.29 -12.76 2.61
N ALA A 67 -11.14 -13.09 3.55
CA ALA A 67 -12.38 -13.82 3.24
C ALA A 67 -13.34 -12.95 2.41
N VAL A 68 -13.36 -11.63 2.67
CA VAL A 68 -14.14 -10.66 1.88
C VAL A 68 -13.54 -10.51 0.48
N PHE A 69 -12.22 -10.47 0.35
CA PHE A 69 -11.53 -10.45 -0.94
C PHE A 69 -11.90 -11.68 -1.79
N ASP A 70 -11.78 -12.86 -1.22
CA ASP A 70 -12.08 -14.12 -1.88
C ASP A 70 -13.58 -14.21 -2.25
N HIS A 71 -14.45 -13.67 -1.40
CA HIS A 71 -15.88 -13.62 -1.68
C HIS A 71 -16.21 -12.68 -2.86
N ALA A 72 -15.60 -11.49 -2.91
CA ALA A 72 -15.77 -10.57 -4.03
C ALA A 72 -15.30 -11.19 -5.37
N LEU A 73 -14.15 -11.88 -5.35
CA LEU A 73 -13.67 -12.61 -6.53
C LEU A 73 -14.57 -13.78 -6.92
N ARG A 74 -15.18 -14.47 -5.95
CA ARG A 74 -16.17 -15.53 -6.22
C ARG A 74 -17.43 -14.96 -6.88
N LEU A 75 -17.95 -13.81 -6.44
CA LEU A 75 -19.06 -13.12 -7.11
C LEU A 75 -18.72 -12.79 -8.57
N HIS A 76 -17.46 -12.43 -8.85
CA HIS A 76 -16.97 -12.25 -10.22
C HIS A 76 -16.97 -13.56 -10.99
N ASP A 77 -16.44 -14.65 -10.44
CA ASP A 77 -16.38 -15.97 -11.06
C ASP A 77 -17.78 -16.53 -11.36
N GLU A 78 -18.76 -16.26 -10.49
CA GLU A 78 -20.17 -16.62 -10.65
C GLU A 78 -20.92 -15.72 -11.67
N GLY A 79 -20.28 -14.67 -12.17
CA GLY A 79 -20.86 -13.73 -13.12
C GLY A 79 -21.88 -12.76 -12.52
N LYS A 80 -21.99 -12.68 -11.19
CA LYS A 80 -22.88 -11.74 -10.49
C LYS A 80 -22.40 -10.29 -10.61
N VAL A 81 -21.09 -10.09 -10.71
CA VAL A 81 -20.44 -8.83 -11.01
C VAL A 81 -19.25 -9.08 -11.93
N LYS A 82 -18.95 -8.18 -12.86
CA LYS A 82 -17.78 -8.33 -13.75
C LYS A 82 -16.76 -7.25 -13.42
N PHE A 83 -15.77 -7.60 -12.61
CA PHE A 83 -14.60 -6.76 -12.37
C PHE A 83 -13.63 -6.83 -13.56
N ASP A 84 -12.94 -5.73 -13.82
CA ASP A 84 -11.88 -5.60 -14.80
C ASP A 84 -10.51 -5.42 -14.11
N PHE A 85 -10.52 -4.89 -12.88
CA PHE A 85 -9.31 -4.64 -12.10
C PHE A 85 -9.55 -4.72 -10.60
N VAL A 86 -8.46 -4.88 -9.86
CA VAL A 86 -8.45 -4.81 -8.39
C VAL A 86 -7.32 -3.91 -7.93
N LEU A 87 -7.59 -3.03 -6.98
CA LEU A 87 -6.59 -2.20 -6.32
C LEU A 87 -6.13 -2.89 -5.02
N ILE A 88 -4.86 -3.27 -4.97
CA ILE A 88 -4.24 -3.99 -3.85
C ILE A 88 -2.99 -3.27 -3.34
N GLU A 89 -2.66 -3.46 -2.07
CA GLU A 89 -1.34 -3.10 -1.54
C GLU A 89 -0.30 -4.05 -2.12
N LEU A 90 0.77 -3.51 -2.72
CA LEU A 90 1.85 -4.31 -3.26
C LEU A 90 3.19 -3.56 -3.21
N ASN A 91 4.11 -4.10 -2.46
CA ASN A 91 5.51 -3.70 -2.40
C ASN A 91 6.35 -4.92 -2.00
N TYR A 92 7.68 -4.80 -2.02
CA TYR A 92 8.57 -5.94 -1.74
C TYR A 92 8.53 -6.42 -0.28
N LEU A 93 8.02 -5.63 0.66
CA LEU A 93 7.86 -6.04 2.05
C LEU A 93 6.54 -6.78 2.24
N ASP A 94 5.41 -6.20 1.78
CA ASP A 94 4.10 -6.83 1.88
C ASP A 94 3.97 -8.08 1.00
N TRP A 95 4.87 -8.28 0.04
CA TRP A 95 4.84 -9.46 -0.82
C TRP A 95 4.76 -10.76 -0.02
N LYS A 96 5.61 -10.91 1.02
CA LYS A 96 5.66 -12.11 1.88
C LYS A 96 5.57 -11.81 3.37
N HIS A 97 5.67 -10.56 3.77
CA HIS A 97 5.80 -10.14 5.16
C HIS A 97 4.68 -9.18 5.61
N ALA A 98 3.53 -9.21 4.94
CA ALA A 98 2.45 -8.28 5.25
C ALA A 98 1.96 -8.40 6.70
N LYS A 99 1.86 -9.64 7.23
CA LYS A 99 1.40 -9.89 8.61
C LYS A 99 2.40 -9.43 9.67
N GLU A 100 3.70 -9.43 9.37
CA GLU A 100 4.73 -8.91 10.27
C GLU A 100 4.66 -7.37 10.37
N ILE A 101 4.02 -6.73 9.40
CA ILE A 101 3.79 -5.28 9.39
C ILE A 101 2.47 -4.93 10.06
N ASN A 102 1.43 -5.68 9.75
CA ASN A 102 0.10 -5.51 10.31
C ASN A 102 -0.63 -6.86 10.27
N ASP A 103 -1.06 -7.35 11.42
CA ASP A 103 -1.73 -8.65 11.58
C ASP A 103 -2.98 -8.83 10.70
N TYR A 104 -3.60 -7.73 10.29
CA TYR A 104 -4.77 -7.73 9.40
C TYR A 104 -4.43 -7.77 7.92
N ASN A 105 -3.17 -7.56 7.53
CA ASN A 105 -2.78 -7.56 6.13
C ASN A 105 -2.60 -8.97 5.59
N THR A 106 -2.84 -9.12 4.31
CA THR A 106 -2.61 -10.37 3.55
C THR A 106 -1.43 -10.18 2.61
N ASN A 107 -0.58 -11.20 2.50
CA ASN A 107 0.57 -11.16 1.60
C ASN A 107 0.16 -10.81 0.16
N ALA A 108 0.82 -9.82 -0.42
CA ALA A 108 0.54 -9.34 -1.77
C ALA A 108 0.77 -10.42 -2.84
N GLU A 109 1.65 -11.40 -2.59
CA GLU A 109 1.85 -12.56 -3.44
C GLU A 109 0.54 -13.36 -3.65
N TYR A 110 -0.23 -13.55 -2.57
CA TYR A 110 -1.54 -14.20 -2.65
C TYR A 110 -2.54 -13.34 -3.42
N LEU A 111 -2.70 -12.08 -3.02
CA LEU A 111 -3.67 -11.16 -3.61
C LEU A 111 -3.43 -10.99 -5.11
N TYR A 112 -2.20 -10.69 -5.50
CA TYR A 112 -1.80 -10.57 -6.89
C TYR A 112 -2.02 -11.87 -7.65
N GLY A 113 -1.67 -13.02 -7.06
CA GLY A 113 -1.87 -14.34 -7.65
C GLY A 113 -3.34 -14.63 -7.98
N GLU A 114 -4.26 -14.31 -7.07
CA GLU A 114 -5.70 -14.50 -7.28
C GLU A 114 -6.27 -13.56 -8.36
N VAL A 115 -5.79 -12.32 -8.42
CA VAL A 115 -6.14 -11.35 -9.46
C VAL A 115 -5.62 -11.82 -10.83
N ALA A 116 -4.36 -12.24 -10.89
CA ALA A 116 -3.70 -12.68 -12.13
C ALA A 116 -4.31 -13.96 -12.71
N LYS A 117 -4.69 -14.93 -11.88
CA LYS A 117 -5.35 -16.18 -12.31
C LYS A 117 -6.65 -15.93 -13.09
N ARG A 118 -7.34 -14.84 -12.78
CA ARG A 118 -8.62 -14.45 -13.43
C ARG A 118 -8.42 -13.53 -14.63
N GLY A 119 -7.17 -13.20 -14.98
CA GLY A 119 -6.86 -12.25 -16.03
C GLY A 119 -7.25 -10.81 -15.71
N LEU A 120 -7.53 -10.51 -14.44
CA LEU A 120 -7.82 -9.17 -13.98
C LEU A 120 -6.56 -8.32 -13.93
N MET A 121 -6.71 -7.01 -14.14
CA MET A 121 -5.60 -6.07 -13.98
C MET A 121 -5.43 -5.68 -12.52
N ALA A 122 -4.19 -5.49 -12.09
CA ALA A 122 -3.88 -4.96 -10.76
C ALA A 122 -3.58 -3.45 -10.85
N PHE A 123 -4.23 -2.68 -9.99
CA PHE A 123 -3.77 -1.36 -9.60
C PHE A 123 -3.06 -1.51 -8.26
N VAL A 124 -1.97 -0.79 -8.08
CA VAL A 124 -1.16 -0.90 -6.87
C VAL A 124 -1.26 0.35 -6.03
N MET A 125 -1.62 0.17 -4.77
CA MET A 125 -1.48 1.18 -3.72
C MET A 125 -0.35 0.79 -2.76
N GLU A 126 0.09 1.74 -1.95
CA GLU A 126 1.16 1.57 -0.95
C GLU A 126 2.48 1.01 -1.52
N PRO A 127 2.93 1.41 -2.72
CA PRO A 127 4.20 0.92 -3.27
C PRO A 127 5.39 1.27 -2.39
N LEU A 128 5.29 2.34 -1.59
CA LEU A 128 6.30 2.78 -0.63
C LEU A 128 5.94 2.48 0.84
N LEU A 129 4.84 1.75 1.09
CA LEU A 129 4.36 1.46 2.45
C LEU A 129 4.28 2.74 3.30
N GLY A 130 3.44 3.70 2.87
CA GLY A 130 3.31 5.02 3.50
C GLY A 130 4.58 5.86 3.49
N GLY A 131 5.57 5.55 2.62
CA GLY A 131 6.87 6.22 2.54
C GLY A 131 7.99 5.52 3.32
N ARG A 132 7.70 4.44 4.07
CA ARG A 132 8.70 3.69 4.84
C ARG A 132 9.81 3.16 3.94
N LEU A 133 9.49 2.68 2.75
CA LEU A 133 10.45 2.08 1.81
C LEU A 133 11.30 3.12 1.06
N SER A 134 11.00 4.40 1.19
CA SER A 134 11.85 5.50 0.72
C SER A 134 12.78 6.05 1.82
N ASN A 135 12.51 5.72 3.07
CA ASN A 135 13.25 6.19 4.25
C ASN A 135 13.79 5.01 5.06
N LEU A 136 14.72 4.28 4.47
CA LEU A 136 15.36 3.11 5.07
C LEU A 136 16.58 3.50 5.94
N PRO A 137 16.97 2.63 6.90
CA PRO A 137 18.22 2.80 7.62
C PRO A 137 19.45 2.88 6.69
N ASP A 138 20.45 3.70 7.03
CA ASP A 138 21.64 3.97 6.20
C ASP A 138 22.33 2.70 5.69
N LYS A 139 22.38 1.65 6.52
CA LYS A 139 22.95 0.35 6.14
C LYS A 139 22.22 -0.29 4.96
N LEU A 140 20.90 -0.17 4.89
CA LEU A 140 20.08 -0.69 3.79
C LEU A 140 20.19 0.22 2.56
N VAL A 141 20.15 1.53 2.79
CA VAL A 141 20.40 2.53 1.73
C VAL A 141 21.73 2.24 1.03
N ALA A 142 22.81 2.02 1.79
CA ALA A 142 24.13 1.71 1.24
C ALA A 142 24.14 0.41 0.42
N GLN A 143 23.34 -0.58 0.78
CA GLN A 143 23.23 -1.84 0.02
C GLN A 143 22.52 -1.64 -1.33
N LEU A 144 21.41 -0.88 -1.34
CA LEU A 144 20.67 -0.53 -2.55
C LEU A 144 21.51 0.34 -3.48
N LYS A 145 22.17 1.38 -2.94
CA LYS A 145 23.03 2.31 -3.68
C LYS A 145 24.29 1.65 -4.27
N ARG A 146 24.82 0.59 -3.67
CA ARG A 146 25.93 -0.19 -4.27
C ARG A 146 25.52 -0.94 -5.53
N ARG A 147 24.24 -1.34 -5.64
CA ARG A 147 23.72 -2.03 -6.82
C ARG A 147 23.24 -1.07 -7.90
N ASP A 148 22.66 0.06 -7.49
CA ASP A 148 22.16 1.09 -8.40
C ASP A 148 22.41 2.48 -7.79
N PRO A 149 23.61 3.08 -8.04
CA PRO A 149 24.03 4.33 -7.43
C PRO A 149 23.25 5.54 -7.96
N ASP A 150 22.78 5.47 -9.18
CA ASP A 150 22.19 6.61 -9.90
C ASP A 150 20.71 6.83 -9.57
N HIS A 151 19.98 5.78 -9.15
CA HIS A 151 18.56 5.85 -8.87
C HIS A 151 18.28 5.96 -7.36
N SER A 152 17.13 6.51 -7.01
CA SER A 152 16.69 6.66 -5.62
C SER A 152 16.42 5.31 -4.93
N VAL A 153 16.37 5.34 -3.61
CA VAL A 153 15.91 4.17 -2.81
C VAL A 153 14.44 3.86 -3.13
N ALA A 154 13.61 4.88 -3.32
CA ALA A 154 12.21 4.72 -3.67
C ALA A 154 12.00 4.02 -5.02
N SER A 155 12.91 4.24 -5.99
CA SER A 155 12.82 3.61 -7.31
C SER A 155 12.83 2.09 -7.27
N TRP A 156 13.50 1.47 -6.30
CA TRP A 156 13.50 0.02 -6.10
C TRP A 156 12.10 -0.50 -5.78
N ALA A 157 11.38 0.17 -4.87
CA ALA A 157 10.03 -0.22 -4.51
C ALA A 157 9.03 0.05 -5.65
N PHE A 158 9.17 1.17 -6.36
CA PHE A 158 8.35 1.46 -7.53
C PHE A 158 8.59 0.47 -8.67
N ARG A 159 9.84 0.11 -8.97
CA ARG A 159 10.18 -0.92 -9.95
C ARG A 159 9.62 -2.27 -9.54
N TYR A 160 9.71 -2.63 -8.24
CA TYR A 160 9.12 -3.87 -7.73
C TYR A 160 7.61 -3.91 -7.99
N ALA A 161 6.90 -2.85 -7.59
CA ALA A 161 5.46 -2.75 -7.77
C ALA A 161 5.02 -2.77 -9.24
N GLY A 162 5.81 -2.21 -10.14
CA GLY A 162 5.54 -2.15 -11.58
C GLY A 162 6.02 -3.37 -12.39
N THR A 163 6.78 -4.29 -11.80
CA THR A 163 7.36 -5.45 -12.51
C THR A 163 6.33 -6.53 -12.88
N PRO A 164 5.31 -6.84 -12.05
CA PRO A 164 4.35 -7.89 -12.39
C PRO A 164 3.53 -7.54 -13.65
N LYS A 165 3.34 -8.53 -14.53
CA LYS A 165 2.88 -8.30 -15.93
C LYS A 165 1.50 -7.67 -16.09
N ASN A 166 0.57 -7.94 -15.16
CA ASN A 166 -0.79 -7.41 -15.23
C ASN A 166 -1.02 -6.22 -14.27
N VAL A 167 0.05 -5.58 -13.80
CA VAL A 167 -0.05 -4.27 -13.15
C VAL A 167 -0.28 -3.21 -14.22
N LEU A 168 -1.42 -2.54 -14.13
CA LEU A 168 -1.79 -1.47 -15.06
C LEU A 168 -1.33 -0.09 -14.56
N CYS A 169 -1.40 0.14 -13.25
CA CYS A 169 -1.08 1.43 -12.65
C CYS A 169 -0.51 1.24 -11.25
N VAL A 170 0.52 2.03 -10.92
CA VAL A 170 1.06 2.14 -9.56
C VAL A 170 0.79 3.56 -9.07
N LEU A 171 0.03 3.68 -7.97
CA LEU A 171 -0.33 4.97 -7.39
C LEU A 171 0.85 5.53 -6.59
N SER A 172 1.04 6.84 -6.66
CA SER A 172 2.08 7.54 -5.91
C SER A 172 1.55 8.83 -5.30
N GLY A 173 1.75 9.00 -3.99
CA GLY A 173 1.43 10.22 -3.25
C GLY A 173 2.54 11.26 -3.37
N MET A 174 2.72 11.85 -4.56
CA MET A 174 3.75 12.86 -4.83
C MET A 174 3.37 14.20 -4.20
N THR A 175 4.19 14.68 -3.26
CA THR A 175 3.98 15.98 -2.59
C THR A 175 4.91 17.05 -3.14
N TYR A 176 6.12 16.68 -3.57
CA TYR A 176 7.16 17.59 -4.04
C TYR A 176 7.52 17.33 -5.51
N MET A 177 8.05 18.34 -6.18
CA MET A 177 8.49 18.22 -7.58
C MET A 177 9.60 17.17 -7.77
N GLU A 178 10.43 16.97 -6.76
CA GLU A 178 11.48 15.95 -6.73
C GLU A 178 10.89 14.55 -6.83
N HIS A 179 9.76 14.26 -6.15
CA HIS A 179 9.06 12.98 -6.24
C HIS A 179 8.57 12.73 -7.67
N LEU A 180 8.00 13.75 -8.31
CA LEU A 180 7.54 13.64 -9.70
C LEU A 180 8.70 13.33 -10.65
N LYS A 181 9.81 14.03 -10.52
CA LYS A 181 11.01 13.82 -11.35
C LYS A 181 11.59 12.42 -11.17
N ASP A 182 11.71 11.96 -9.94
CA ASP A 182 12.22 10.63 -9.60
C ASP A 182 11.30 9.52 -10.16
N ASN A 183 9.98 9.68 -10.00
CA ASN A 183 9.00 8.75 -10.54
C ASN A 183 9.01 8.71 -12.07
N LEU A 184 9.16 9.86 -12.74
CA LEU A 184 9.32 9.92 -14.19
C LEU A 184 10.60 9.20 -14.64
N CYS A 185 11.73 9.40 -13.95
CA CYS A 185 12.96 8.66 -14.23
C CYS A 185 12.78 7.14 -14.06
N THR A 186 11.95 6.72 -13.11
CA THR A 186 11.68 5.30 -12.84
C THR A 186 10.74 4.66 -13.87
N TYR A 187 9.73 5.40 -14.32
CA TYR A 187 8.64 4.86 -15.16
C TYR A 187 8.69 5.27 -16.64
N SER A 188 9.64 6.08 -17.06
CA SER A 188 9.67 6.61 -18.44
C SER A 188 10.99 6.34 -19.16
N PRO A 189 11.22 5.09 -19.64
CA PRO A 189 10.41 3.88 -19.49
C PRO A 189 10.65 3.14 -18.17
N LEU A 190 9.66 2.38 -17.70
CA LEU A 190 9.88 1.45 -16.59
C LEU A 190 10.91 0.40 -16.98
N ARG A 191 11.92 0.24 -16.14
CA ARG A 191 12.86 -0.88 -16.19
C ARG A 191 12.43 -1.92 -15.15
N PRO A 192 11.73 -3.00 -15.56
CA PRO A 192 11.32 -4.05 -14.63
C PRO A 192 12.53 -4.63 -13.89
N LEU A 193 12.30 -5.11 -12.66
CA LEU A 193 13.33 -5.81 -11.91
C LEU A 193 13.68 -7.15 -12.60
N THR A 194 14.96 -7.47 -12.59
CA THR A 194 15.40 -8.82 -12.89
C THR A 194 15.03 -9.77 -11.75
N ASN A 195 15.02 -11.08 -12.02
CA ASN A 195 14.76 -12.09 -11.00
C ASN A 195 15.78 -12.04 -9.85
N GLU A 196 17.02 -11.61 -10.12
CA GLU A 196 18.06 -11.44 -9.11
C GLU A 196 17.77 -10.23 -8.22
N GLU A 197 17.39 -9.08 -8.82
CA GLU A 197 17.02 -7.87 -8.10
C GLU A 197 15.77 -8.11 -7.22
N ALA A 198 14.75 -8.78 -7.75
CA ALA A 198 13.54 -9.12 -6.99
C ALA A 198 13.89 -10.03 -5.79
N ARG A 199 14.67 -11.10 -6.00
CA ARG A 199 15.11 -11.97 -4.90
C ARG A 199 15.96 -11.23 -3.87
N PHE A 200 16.81 -10.31 -4.31
CA PHE A 200 17.60 -9.49 -3.39
C PHE A 200 16.70 -8.64 -2.48
N LEU A 201 15.64 -8.05 -3.01
CA LEU A 201 14.66 -7.32 -2.20
C LEU A 201 13.89 -8.26 -1.26
N ASP A 202 13.35 -9.36 -1.78
CA ASP A 202 12.51 -10.30 -1.00
C ASP A 202 13.29 -11.02 0.10
N GLU A 203 14.48 -11.56 -0.22
CA GLU A 203 15.21 -12.46 0.67
C GLU A 203 16.23 -11.74 1.55
N HIS A 204 16.65 -10.55 1.14
CA HIS A 204 17.75 -9.87 1.82
C HIS A 204 17.33 -8.53 2.45
N ILE A 205 16.71 -7.64 1.68
CA ILE A 205 16.30 -6.32 2.20
C ILE A 205 15.08 -6.45 3.10
N SER A 206 14.02 -7.17 2.66
CA SER A 206 12.79 -7.34 3.44
C SER A 206 13.04 -7.99 4.79
N LYS A 207 13.83 -9.05 4.85
CA LYS A 207 14.20 -9.70 6.11
C LYS A 207 14.90 -8.74 7.07
N GLN A 208 15.84 -7.94 6.57
CA GLN A 208 16.50 -6.95 7.41
C GLN A 208 15.54 -5.86 7.90
N ILE A 209 14.55 -5.44 7.09
CA ILE A 209 13.53 -4.48 7.52
C ILE A 209 12.63 -5.07 8.63
N VAL A 210 12.23 -6.33 8.50
CA VAL A 210 11.42 -7.04 9.52
C VAL A 210 12.19 -7.19 10.82
N ASP A 211 13.48 -7.52 10.76
CA ASP A 211 14.35 -7.64 11.92
C ASP A 211 14.60 -6.31 12.62
N TYR A 212 14.50 -5.18 11.89
CA TYR A 212 14.56 -3.85 12.48
C TYR A 212 13.28 -3.55 13.26
N LYS A 213 13.35 -3.56 14.58
CA LYS A 213 12.23 -3.24 15.50
C LYS A 213 11.86 -1.75 15.51
N THR A 214 11.92 -1.08 14.36
CA THR A 214 11.52 0.32 14.24
C THR A 214 10.00 0.45 14.22
N ILE A 215 9.50 1.54 14.78
CA ILE A 215 8.09 1.92 14.63
C ILE A 215 7.93 2.47 13.20
N PRO A 216 6.93 2.02 12.43
CA PRO A 216 6.73 2.45 11.05
C PRO A 216 6.18 3.88 10.99
N CYS A 217 6.98 4.87 11.40
CA CYS A 217 6.67 6.28 11.29
C CYS A 217 7.51 6.91 10.17
N ASN A 218 6.83 7.56 9.22
CA ASN A 218 7.40 8.28 8.08
C ASN A 218 7.15 9.79 8.14
N ASP A 219 6.74 10.31 9.30
CA ASP A 219 6.40 11.73 9.50
C ASP A 219 5.28 12.24 8.55
N CYS A 220 4.35 11.39 8.17
CA CYS A 220 3.21 11.79 7.31
C CYS A 220 2.21 12.73 8.01
N LYS A 221 2.32 12.91 9.33
CA LYS A 221 1.50 13.80 10.17
C LYS A 221 0.00 13.47 10.19
N TYR A 222 -0.40 12.27 9.78
CA TYR A 222 -1.80 11.83 9.81
C TYR A 222 -2.38 11.79 11.24
N CYS A 223 -1.51 11.60 12.24
CA CYS A 223 -1.86 11.64 13.67
C CYS A 223 -1.86 13.07 14.27
N MET A 224 -1.65 14.10 13.44
CA MET A 224 -1.58 15.50 13.88
C MET A 224 -2.81 16.30 13.37
N PRO A 225 -3.30 17.32 14.11
CA PRO A 225 -2.83 17.70 15.44
C PRO A 225 -3.25 16.69 16.53
N CYS A 226 -2.35 16.37 17.44
CA CYS A 226 -2.69 15.53 18.59
C CYS A 226 -3.58 16.30 19.57
N PRO A 227 -4.75 15.77 20.01
CA PRO A 227 -5.64 16.45 20.96
C PRO A 227 -5.01 16.67 22.36
N TYR A 228 -3.94 15.95 22.66
CA TYR A 228 -3.18 16.07 23.90
C TYR A 228 -1.91 16.93 23.76
N GLY A 229 -1.68 17.56 22.60
CA GLY A 229 -0.52 18.43 22.37
C GLY A 229 0.81 17.68 22.26
N ILE A 230 0.79 16.39 21.91
CA ILE A 230 2.01 15.55 21.77
C ILE A 230 2.49 15.63 20.33
N ASP A 231 3.77 15.87 20.11
CA ASP A 231 4.42 15.69 18.82
C ASP A 231 4.71 14.19 18.59
N ILE A 232 3.67 13.47 18.17
CA ILE A 232 3.74 12.02 17.96
C ILE A 232 4.81 11.66 16.91
N PRO A 233 4.84 12.29 15.71
CA PRO A 233 5.86 11.96 14.71
C PRO A 233 7.28 12.23 15.18
N GLY A 234 7.52 13.37 15.80
CA GLY A 234 8.84 13.74 16.34
C GLY A 234 9.38 12.71 17.32
N ILE A 235 8.52 12.24 18.25
CA ILE A 235 8.88 11.21 19.22
C ILE A 235 9.21 9.88 18.53
N LEU A 236 8.39 9.43 17.57
CA LEU A 236 8.58 8.17 16.89
C LEU A 236 9.81 8.18 15.97
N VAL A 237 10.05 9.26 15.25
CA VAL A 237 11.26 9.43 14.43
C VAL A 237 12.51 9.43 15.29
N HIS A 238 12.48 10.13 16.45
CA HIS A 238 13.59 10.12 17.39
C HIS A 238 13.86 8.72 17.96
N TYR A 239 12.81 8.00 18.36
CA TYR A 239 12.93 6.61 18.82
C TYR A 239 13.59 5.72 17.75
N ASN A 240 13.19 5.83 16.52
CA ASN A 240 13.77 5.08 15.40
C ASN A 240 15.26 5.42 15.17
N LYS A 241 15.66 6.69 15.31
CA LYS A 241 17.06 7.10 15.26
C LYS A 241 17.87 6.46 16.39
N CYS A 242 17.33 6.44 17.62
CA CYS A 242 17.98 5.78 18.75
C CYS A 242 18.16 4.28 18.51
N LEU A 243 17.13 3.60 17.96
CA LEU A 243 17.24 2.19 17.59
C LEU A 243 18.31 1.93 16.53
N SER A 244 18.36 2.79 15.49
CA SER A 244 19.36 2.67 14.43
C SER A 244 20.80 2.88 14.92
N ALA A 245 20.96 3.61 16.02
CA ALA A 245 22.24 3.83 16.69
C ALA A 245 22.54 2.80 17.82
N ASP A 246 21.73 1.73 17.90
CA ASP A 246 21.77 0.72 18.99
C ASP A 246 21.67 1.34 20.42
N HIS A 247 21.06 2.52 20.50
CA HIS A 247 20.91 3.26 21.75
C HIS A 247 19.46 3.70 21.98
N VAL A 248 18.70 2.91 22.72
CA VAL A 248 17.33 3.27 23.14
C VAL A 248 17.36 3.92 24.51
N VAL A 249 16.81 5.12 24.58
CA VAL A 249 16.65 5.87 25.85
C VAL A 249 15.76 5.08 26.81
N LYS A 250 16.33 4.67 27.96
CA LYS A 250 15.62 3.87 28.98
C LYS A 250 15.24 4.66 30.22
N SER A 251 15.79 5.86 30.41
CA SER A 251 15.51 6.71 31.57
C SER A 251 15.74 8.19 31.30
N LYS A 252 15.21 9.05 32.17
CA LYS A 252 15.42 10.50 32.11
C LYS A 252 16.90 10.92 32.38
N ALA A 253 17.72 10.03 32.92
CA ALA A 253 19.16 10.26 33.13
C ALA A 253 19.97 10.03 31.87
N ASP A 254 19.40 9.44 30.83
CA ASP A 254 20.07 9.22 29.56
C ASP A 254 20.25 10.57 28.83
N PRO A 255 21.49 10.90 28.39
CA PRO A 255 21.75 12.16 27.66
C PRO A 255 20.84 12.35 26.42
N ALA A 256 20.54 11.26 25.70
CA ALA A 256 19.65 11.29 24.52
C ALA A 256 18.18 11.58 24.87
N TYR A 257 17.76 11.48 26.15
CA TYR A 257 16.42 11.85 26.59
C TYR A 257 16.12 13.35 26.39
N ASN A 258 17.13 14.19 26.61
CA ASN A 258 16.96 15.63 26.45
C ASN A 258 16.86 16.06 25.00
N ASP A 259 17.46 15.32 24.09
CA ASP A 259 17.35 15.57 22.65
C ASP A 259 15.94 15.21 22.13
N ALA A 260 15.35 14.12 22.64
CA ALA A 260 13.96 13.74 22.38
C ALA A 260 12.94 14.78 22.87
N ARG A 261 13.27 15.52 23.94
CA ARG A 261 12.40 16.54 24.54
C ARG A 261 12.46 17.88 23.80
N ARG A 262 13.47 18.12 23.00
CA ARG A 262 13.71 19.38 22.25
C ARG A 262 13.27 19.29 20.80
N ALA A 263 13.03 18.10 20.28
CA ALA A 263 12.48 17.84 18.96
C ALA A 263 10.95 17.91 19.00
#